data_bd3c1d6b3194d205a6dd84868820012e
#
_entry.id   bd3c1d6b3194d205a6dd84868820012e
#
_cell.length_a   1.000
_cell.length_b   1.000
_cell.length_c   1.000
_cell.angle_alpha   90.00
_cell.angle_beta   90.00
_cell.angle_gamma   90.00
#
_symmetry.space_group_name_H-M   'P 1'
#
loop_
_entity.id
_entity.type
_entity.pdbx_description
1 polymer ?
#
loop_
_entity_poly.entity_id
_entity_poly.type
_entity_poly.pdbx_seq_one_letter_code
_entity_poly.pdbx_strand_id
1 'polypeptide(L)'
;MQTPACRSLARFGFGLLLTLLALPAPLLAQRQVNFPPAEGKPPAAAKAPPKTQTGGEETDVIPDPGPTMRKTQERTPPPPTTLTVMYKVEYGEKLKYVHPDGTVQVFEQWQSYPGDAQKLIVASNERLADGNNYQYATKPLASSGFDPVDIPILYMTGDYDFTLKPAEVENLRKYLNGGGTIIFNAARGLDEFSLAVTREMRKVYPQKQFMRLPLDHPVFNARYRIQQVMTLVNGVQFQQPPEIYSMDIGTRAAALLVPGGLGAAWSGAKYHPAGKHITGETAWRLGVNLVAYVLGSTEYGRFLAQQFPLYDGQSKPGDVFRHATVMYRGSWD
;
A
#
# COMPACT_ATOMS: atom_id res chain seq x y z
N MET A 1 19.94 23.59 -68.17
CA MET A 1 21.32 24.05 -68.04
C MET A 1 21.84 23.61 -66.70
N GLN A 2 22.79 22.66 -66.74
CA GLN A 2 23.91 22.36 -65.84
C GLN A 2 23.62 21.95 -64.43
N THR A 3 23.70 20.62 -64.19
CA THR A 3 24.36 19.98 -63.04
C THR A 3 25.87 20.28 -63.06
N PRO A 4 26.57 20.33 -61.93
CA PRO A 4 27.46 19.22 -61.62
C PRO A 4 27.53 18.95 -60.09
N ALA A 5 28.06 17.98 -59.56
CA ALA A 5 28.94 16.87 -59.76
C ALA A 5 29.28 16.31 -58.38
N CYS A 6 29.33 15.04 -58.33
CA CYS A 6 29.86 14.14 -57.32
C CYS A 6 31.26 14.56 -56.80
N ARG A 7 31.52 14.49 -55.49
CA ARG A 7 32.85 14.22 -54.93
C ARG A 7 32.78 13.27 -53.74
N SER A 8 33.29 12.11 -53.99
CA SER A 8 33.76 11.10 -53.07
C SER A 8 35.00 11.61 -52.35
N LEU A 9 35.11 11.34 -51.02
CA LEU A 9 36.37 11.29 -50.32
C LEU A 9 36.27 10.44 -49.06
N ALA A 10 36.77 9.26 -49.16
CA ALA A 10 37.89 8.70 -48.36
C ALA A 10 37.64 8.30 -46.90
N ARG A 11 37.65 7.00 -46.73
CA ARG A 11 37.85 6.25 -45.51
C ARG A 11 39.15 6.65 -44.80
N PHE A 12 39.05 7.02 -43.53
CA PHE A 12 40.13 6.87 -42.57
C PHE A 12 39.67 5.98 -41.44
N GLY A 13 40.20 4.74 -41.40
CA GLY A 13 40.06 3.87 -40.29
C GLY A 13 41.02 4.32 -39.18
N PHE A 14 40.51 4.57 -37.98
CA PHE A 14 41.30 4.63 -36.76
C PHE A 14 40.87 3.45 -35.91
N GLY A 15 41.69 2.44 -35.95
CA GLY A 15 41.60 1.33 -34.99
C GLY A 15 42.03 1.82 -33.61
N LEU A 16 41.07 1.93 -32.70
CA LEU A 16 41.37 2.12 -31.28
C LEU A 16 41.41 0.77 -30.62
N LEU A 17 42.64 0.31 -30.34
CA LEU A 17 42.94 -0.87 -29.55
C LEU A 17 42.56 -0.59 -28.10
N LEU A 18 41.40 -1.05 -27.65
CA LEU A 18 41.01 -1.01 -26.24
C LEU A 18 41.67 -2.18 -25.51
N THR A 19 42.81 -1.92 -24.86
CA THR A 19 43.37 -2.82 -23.84
C THR A 19 42.46 -2.83 -22.61
N LEU A 20 41.75 -3.94 -22.42
CA LEU A 20 41.04 -4.23 -21.17
C LEU A 20 42.07 -4.48 -20.07
N LEU A 21 42.26 -3.50 -19.20
CA LEU A 21 42.93 -3.71 -17.90
C LEU A 21 41.88 -4.38 -16.97
N ALA A 22 42.06 -5.69 -16.78
CA ALA A 22 41.33 -6.45 -15.75
C ALA A 22 41.87 -6.03 -14.38
N LEU A 23 41.06 -5.26 -13.63
CA LEU A 23 41.28 -5.01 -12.21
C LEU A 23 40.84 -6.25 -11.43
N PRO A 24 41.64 -6.75 -10.48
CA PRO A 24 41.22 -7.87 -9.65
C PRO A 24 40.11 -7.43 -8.70
N ALA A 25 39.00 -8.17 -8.72
CA ALA A 25 37.91 -8.00 -7.75
C ALA A 25 38.42 -8.29 -6.32
N PRO A 26 38.06 -7.50 -5.32
CA PRO A 26 38.39 -7.83 -3.94
C PRO A 26 37.61 -9.08 -3.52
N LEU A 27 38.35 -10.10 -3.10
CA LEU A 27 37.86 -11.30 -2.46
C LEU A 27 37.18 -10.88 -1.13
N LEU A 28 35.87 -10.74 -1.11
CA LEU A 28 35.09 -10.66 0.13
C LEU A 28 35.09 -12.05 0.76
N ALA A 29 35.98 -12.23 1.76
CA ALA A 29 36.01 -13.40 2.60
C ALA A 29 34.61 -13.58 3.27
N GLN A 30 33.87 -14.57 2.82
CA GLN A 30 32.67 -15.04 3.51
C GLN A 30 33.10 -15.65 4.85
N ARG A 31 32.85 -14.94 5.93
CA ARG A 31 33.01 -15.44 7.28
C ARG A 31 31.87 -16.44 7.53
N GLN A 32 32.15 -17.73 7.34
CA GLN A 32 31.27 -18.80 7.80
C GLN A 32 31.22 -18.76 9.32
N VAL A 33 30.04 -18.39 9.85
CA VAL A 33 29.78 -18.56 11.28
C VAL A 33 29.28 -19.98 11.48
N ASN A 34 30.18 -20.84 11.94
CA ASN A 34 29.85 -22.18 12.40
C ASN A 34 29.10 -22.06 13.72
N PHE A 35 27.81 -22.38 13.70
CA PHE A 35 27.05 -22.65 14.94
C PHE A 35 27.34 -24.09 15.37
N PRO A 36 27.69 -24.34 16.63
CA PRO A 36 27.79 -25.69 17.15
C PRO A 36 26.40 -26.35 17.15
N PRO A 37 26.30 -27.66 16.87
CA PRO A 37 25.04 -28.37 16.93
C PRO A 37 24.51 -28.36 18.37
N ALA A 38 23.21 -28.01 18.51
CA ALA A 38 22.51 -28.08 19.78
C ALA A 38 22.29 -29.54 20.16
N GLU A 39 23.13 -30.09 21.00
CA GLU A 39 22.87 -31.31 21.76
C GLU A 39 21.92 -30.97 22.89
N GLY A 40 20.64 -31.15 22.68
CA GLY A 40 19.57 -31.07 23.67
C GLY A 40 18.79 -32.35 23.69
N LYS A 41 19.21 -33.29 24.53
CA LYS A 41 18.47 -34.51 24.88
C LYS A 41 17.15 -34.10 25.54
N PRO A 42 15.98 -34.61 25.10
CA PRO A 42 14.72 -34.27 25.75
C PRO A 42 14.71 -34.78 27.20
N PRO A 43 14.16 -34.01 28.16
CA PRO A 43 14.09 -34.43 29.54
C PRO A 43 13.14 -35.62 29.68
N ALA A 44 13.59 -36.64 30.43
CA ALA A 44 12.86 -37.83 30.73
C ALA A 44 11.58 -37.50 31.52
N ALA A 45 10.49 -38.16 31.15
CA ALA A 45 9.19 -38.06 31.83
C ALA A 45 9.31 -38.33 33.34
N ALA A 46 8.84 -37.40 34.14
CA ALA A 46 8.77 -37.53 35.59
C ALA A 46 7.82 -38.67 35.98
N LYS A 47 8.30 -39.62 36.78
CA LYS A 47 7.54 -40.71 37.35
C LYS A 47 6.51 -40.16 38.35
N ALA A 48 5.27 -40.62 38.23
CA ALA A 48 4.19 -40.36 39.18
C ALA A 48 4.54 -40.83 40.59
N PRO A 49 4.14 -40.07 41.62
CA PRO A 49 4.37 -40.48 43.01
C PRO A 49 3.48 -41.68 43.40
N PRO A 50 3.94 -42.54 44.36
CA PRO A 50 3.21 -43.72 44.77
C PRO A 50 1.95 -43.38 45.58
N LYS A 51 0.89 -44.13 45.34
CA LYS A 51 -0.37 -44.05 46.09
C LYS A 51 -0.15 -44.59 47.52
N THR A 52 -0.28 -43.74 48.53
CA THR A 52 -0.37 -44.11 49.91
C THR A 52 -1.83 -44.44 50.20
N GLN A 53 -2.08 -45.71 50.52
CA GLN A 53 -3.34 -46.13 51.15
C GLN A 53 -3.23 -45.87 52.64
N THR A 54 -4.13 -45.07 53.18
CA THR A 54 -4.40 -44.99 54.58
C THR A 54 -5.91 -45.09 54.80
N GLY A 55 -6.32 -46.12 55.52
CA GLY A 55 -7.73 -46.41 55.77
C GLY A 55 -8.31 -45.51 56.84
N GLY A 56 -9.63 -45.44 56.82
CA GLY A 56 -10.49 -45.25 58.01
C GLY A 56 -10.96 -43.83 58.24
N GLU A 57 -12.15 -43.54 57.83
CA GLU A 57 -13.26 -43.04 58.68
C GLU A 57 -14.35 -42.51 57.78
N GLU A 58 -15.48 -43.19 57.90
CA GLU A 58 -16.71 -42.87 57.23
C GLU A 58 -17.32 -41.65 57.91
N THR A 59 -17.15 -40.46 57.32
CA THR A 59 -17.97 -39.30 57.63
C THR A 59 -18.78 -38.95 56.36
N ASP A 60 -20.12 -38.92 56.52
CA ASP A 60 -21.09 -38.51 55.56
C ASP A 60 -20.75 -37.09 55.07
N VAL A 61 -19.95 -36.98 53.98
CA VAL A 61 -19.69 -35.75 53.28
C VAL A 61 -20.68 -35.68 52.12
N ILE A 62 -21.64 -34.76 52.21
CA ILE A 62 -22.48 -34.34 51.11
C ILE A 62 -21.56 -34.03 49.90
N PRO A 63 -21.72 -34.68 48.76
CA PRO A 63 -20.88 -34.39 47.60
C PRO A 63 -21.10 -32.93 47.16
N ASP A 64 -20.04 -32.15 47.28
CA ASP A 64 -19.97 -30.83 46.66
C ASP A 64 -20.31 -30.96 45.14
N PRO A 65 -21.36 -30.31 44.61
CA PRO A 65 -21.61 -30.30 43.20
C PRO A 65 -20.44 -29.55 42.58
N GLY A 66 -19.44 -30.29 42.09
CA GLY A 66 -18.28 -29.76 41.39
C GLY A 66 -18.69 -28.67 40.40
N PRO A 67 -17.79 -27.74 40.06
CA PRO A 67 -18.12 -26.59 39.26
C PRO A 67 -18.78 -27.05 37.99
N THR A 68 -20.09 -26.79 37.87
CA THR A 68 -20.85 -26.96 36.64
C THR A 68 -20.10 -26.13 35.57
N MET A 69 -19.32 -26.81 34.74
CA MET A 69 -18.78 -26.16 33.54
C MET A 69 -19.98 -25.53 32.80
N ARG A 70 -20.15 -24.22 32.99
CA ARG A 70 -21.02 -23.45 32.12
C ARG A 70 -20.51 -23.76 30.73
N LYS A 71 -21.28 -24.50 29.94
CA LYS A 71 -21.06 -24.59 28.49
C LYS A 71 -20.88 -23.17 28.04
N THR A 72 -19.64 -22.82 27.70
CA THR A 72 -19.35 -21.55 27.03
C THR A 72 -20.22 -21.57 25.78
N GLN A 73 -21.31 -20.80 25.80
CA GLN A 73 -22.08 -20.59 24.55
C GLN A 73 -21.06 -20.13 23.56
N GLU A 74 -20.82 -20.93 22.55
CA GLU A 74 -20.07 -20.48 21.35
C GLU A 74 -20.80 -19.23 20.88
N ARG A 75 -20.22 -18.08 21.18
CA ARG A 75 -20.72 -16.81 20.68
C ARG A 75 -20.57 -16.90 19.18
N THR A 76 -21.69 -17.03 18.49
CA THR A 76 -21.71 -16.85 17.03
C THR A 76 -20.98 -15.54 16.74
N PRO A 77 -19.92 -15.54 15.94
CA PRO A 77 -19.23 -14.31 15.61
C PRO A 77 -20.25 -13.30 15.06
N PRO A 78 -20.16 -12.02 15.44
CA PRO A 78 -21.06 -11.00 14.91
C PRO A 78 -21.01 -11.03 13.38
N PRO A 79 -22.13 -10.73 12.70
CA PRO A 79 -22.12 -10.68 11.24
C PRO A 79 -21.07 -9.68 10.76
N PRO A 80 -20.40 -9.97 9.63
CA PRO A 80 -19.36 -9.08 9.11
C PRO A 80 -19.91 -7.69 8.86
N THR A 81 -19.23 -6.67 9.38
CA THR A 81 -19.58 -5.28 9.15
C THR A 81 -19.22 -4.89 7.73
N THR A 82 -20.17 -4.36 6.98
CA THR A 82 -19.92 -3.85 5.62
C THR A 82 -19.42 -2.41 5.71
N LEU A 83 -18.21 -2.15 5.21
CA LEU A 83 -17.53 -0.86 5.26
C LEU A 83 -17.11 -0.42 3.86
N THR A 84 -17.57 0.73 3.40
CA THR A 84 -17.02 1.36 2.20
C THR A 84 -15.72 2.06 2.59
N VAL A 85 -14.59 1.50 2.19
CA VAL A 85 -13.25 1.99 2.62
C VAL A 85 -12.50 2.73 1.53
N MET A 86 -13.00 2.69 0.30
CA MET A 86 -12.30 3.27 -0.86
C MET A 86 -13.27 4.00 -1.78
N TYR A 87 -12.91 5.22 -2.19
CA TYR A 87 -13.47 5.85 -3.38
C TYR A 87 -12.46 5.77 -4.54
N LYS A 88 -12.88 5.14 -5.66
CA LYS A 88 -12.22 5.36 -6.94
C LYS A 88 -12.69 6.71 -7.47
N VAL A 89 -11.76 7.67 -7.59
CA VAL A 89 -12.12 9.05 -7.92
C VAL A 89 -12.26 9.25 -9.41
N GLU A 90 -13.34 9.91 -9.79
CA GLU A 90 -13.61 10.36 -11.15
C GLU A 90 -12.99 11.74 -11.33
N TYR A 91 -12.11 11.88 -12.32
CA TYR A 91 -11.36 13.11 -12.58
C TYR A 91 -11.05 13.28 -14.06
N GLY A 92 -10.58 14.46 -14.42
CA GLY A 92 -10.14 14.79 -15.76
C GLY A 92 -11.30 14.98 -16.73
N GLU A 93 -10.93 15.25 -17.97
CA GLU A 93 -11.87 15.40 -19.06
C GLU A 93 -12.02 14.08 -19.83
N LYS A 94 -13.14 13.96 -20.55
CA LYS A 94 -13.35 12.84 -21.45
C LYS A 94 -12.38 12.95 -22.62
N LEU A 95 -11.60 11.91 -22.82
CA LEU A 95 -10.67 11.80 -23.93
C LEU A 95 -11.37 11.27 -25.18
N LYS A 96 -11.02 11.80 -26.34
CA LYS A 96 -11.56 11.36 -27.63
C LYS A 96 -10.45 10.72 -28.45
N TYR A 97 -10.70 9.52 -28.89
CA TYR A 97 -9.83 8.84 -29.84
C TYR A 97 -10.58 8.68 -31.16
N VAL A 98 -10.00 9.17 -32.26
CA VAL A 98 -10.54 9.02 -33.59
C VAL A 98 -9.85 7.84 -34.25
N HIS A 99 -10.59 6.79 -34.54
CA HIS A 99 -10.09 5.62 -35.25
C HIS A 99 -9.80 5.95 -36.73
N PRO A 100 -8.95 5.15 -37.41
CA PRO A 100 -8.67 5.36 -38.82
C PRO A 100 -9.89 5.27 -39.75
N ASP A 101 -10.97 4.61 -39.32
CA ASP A 101 -12.25 4.52 -40.01
C ASP A 101 -13.19 5.73 -39.75
N GLY A 102 -12.71 6.73 -38.99
CA GLY A 102 -13.45 7.94 -38.67
C GLY A 102 -14.41 7.78 -37.44
N THR A 103 -14.50 6.61 -36.84
CA THR A 103 -15.26 6.43 -35.62
C THR A 103 -14.61 7.14 -34.44
N VAL A 104 -15.43 7.78 -33.60
CA VAL A 104 -14.92 8.50 -32.40
C VAL A 104 -15.26 7.67 -31.17
N GLN A 105 -14.22 7.22 -30.48
CA GLN A 105 -14.36 6.60 -29.17
C GLN A 105 -14.10 7.64 -28.09
N VAL A 106 -15.06 7.77 -27.17
CA VAL A 106 -14.92 8.63 -25.98
C VAL A 106 -14.66 7.74 -24.77
N PHE A 107 -13.63 8.04 -24.02
CA PHE A 107 -13.31 7.30 -22.80
C PHE A 107 -12.90 8.24 -21.66
N GLU A 108 -13.09 7.76 -20.45
CA GLU A 108 -12.74 8.45 -19.21
C GLU A 108 -11.46 7.83 -18.66
N GLN A 109 -10.47 8.69 -18.42
CA GLN A 109 -9.11 8.26 -18.04
C GLN A 109 -9.11 7.44 -16.74
N TRP A 110 -9.95 7.81 -15.77
CA TRP A 110 -10.08 7.09 -14.51
C TRP A 110 -10.64 5.67 -14.67
N GLN A 111 -11.21 5.35 -15.84
CA GLN A 111 -11.74 4.03 -16.21
C GLN A 111 -10.79 3.21 -17.09
N SER A 112 -9.50 3.49 -17.11
CA SER A 112 -8.52 2.73 -17.90
C SER A 112 -8.65 1.20 -17.70
N TYR A 113 -8.97 0.79 -16.46
CA TYR A 113 -9.34 -0.58 -16.12
C TYR A 113 -10.59 -0.56 -15.22
N PRO A 114 -11.80 -0.68 -15.78
CA PRO A 114 -13.05 -0.47 -15.04
C PRO A 114 -13.25 -1.35 -13.81
N GLY A 115 -12.73 -2.57 -13.80
CA GLY A 115 -12.92 -3.53 -12.69
C GLY A 115 -11.77 -3.59 -11.69
N ASP A 116 -10.74 -2.77 -11.81
CA ASP A 116 -9.53 -2.87 -11.00
C ASP A 116 -9.77 -2.69 -9.50
N ALA A 117 -10.41 -1.60 -9.10
CA ALA A 117 -10.72 -1.31 -7.70
C ALA A 117 -11.66 -2.36 -7.08
N GLN A 118 -12.68 -2.78 -7.83
CA GLN A 118 -13.61 -3.82 -7.37
C GLN A 118 -12.88 -5.12 -7.06
N LYS A 119 -12.09 -5.61 -7.99
CA LYS A 119 -11.36 -6.86 -7.82
C LYS A 119 -10.29 -6.77 -6.73
N LEU A 120 -9.64 -5.61 -6.59
CA LEU A 120 -8.71 -5.37 -5.49
C LEU A 120 -9.42 -5.48 -4.13
N ILE A 121 -10.59 -4.87 -3.97
CA ILE A 121 -11.34 -4.91 -2.71
C ILE A 121 -11.84 -6.33 -2.42
N VAL A 122 -12.34 -7.07 -3.43
CA VAL A 122 -12.71 -8.49 -3.25
C VAL A 122 -11.50 -9.32 -2.79
N ALA A 123 -10.36 -9.17 -3.44
CA ALA A 123 -9.14 -9.86 -3.04
C ALA A 123 -8.65 -9.44 -1.65
N SER A 124 -8.89 -8.19 -1.24
CA SER A 124 -8.55 -7.71 0.09
C SER A 124 -9.43 -8.36 1.16
N ASN A 125 -10.74 -8.49 0.93
CA ASN A 125 -11.65 -9.21 1.83
C ASN A 125 -11.20 -10.66 2.05
N GLU A 126 -10.89 -11.36 0.97
CA GLU A 126 -10.45 -12.76 1.03
C GLU A 126 -9.11 -12.93 1.75
N ARG A 127 -8.17 -12.01 1.51
CA ARG A 127 -6.78 -12.15 1.94
C ARG A 127 -6.48 -11.53 3.30
N LEU A 128 -7.20 -10.50 3.70
CA LEU A 128 -7.08 -9.91 5.05
C LEU A 128 -7.81 -10.79 6.06
N ALA A 129 -9.01 -11.27 5.71
CA ALA A 129 -9.82 -12.20 6.52
C ALA A 129 -9.99 -11.70 7.98
N ASP A 130 -10.15 -10.40 8.16
CA ASP A 130 -10.26 -9.73 9.46
C ASP A 130 -11.71 -9.63 9.98
N GLY A 131 -12.64 -10.29 9.30
CA GLY A 131 -14.06 -10.32 9.66
C GLY A 131 -14.86 -9.14 9.12
N ASN A 132 -14.23 -8.21 8.40
CA ASN A 132 -14.93 -7.10 7.74
C ASN A 132 -15.26 -7.45 6.28
N ASN A 133 -16.30 -6.78 5.75
CA ASN A 133 -16.66 -6.82 4.34
C ASN A 133 -16.42 -5.44 3.72
N TYR A 134 -15.23 -5.23 3.18
CA TYR A 134 -14.84 -3.98 2.53
C TYR A 134 -15.51 -3.80 1.19
N GLN A 135 -15.90 -2.56 0.89
CA GLN A 135 -16.47 -2.15 -0.36
C GLN A 135 -15.77 -0.91 -0.91
N TYR A 136 -15.98 -0.64 -2.19
CA TYR A 136 -15.58 0.60 -2.84
C TYR A 136 -16.79 1.27 -3.49
N ALA A 137 -16.66 2.56 -3.74
CA ALA A 137 -17.61 3.31 -4.56
C ALA A 137 -16.85 4.24 -5.50
N THR A 138 -17.56 4.88 -6.43
CA THR A 138 -16.99 5.93 -7.27
C THR A 138 -17.54 7.29 -6.85
N LYS A 139 -16.73 8.34 -7.00
CA LYS A 139 -17.15 9.70 -6.67
C LYS A 139 -16.32 10.72 -7.45
N PRO A 140 -16.97 11.74 -8.07
CA PRO A 140 -16.22 12.81 -8.70
C PRO A 140 -15.34 13.57 -7.70
N LEU A 141 -14.07 13.77 -8.03
CA LEU A 141 -13.12 14.45 -7.16
C LEU A 141 -13.52 15.92 -6.87
N ALA A 142 -14.26 16.52 -7.79
CA ALA A 142 -14.82 17.87 -7.63
C ALA A 142 -15.97 17.93 -6.60
N SER A 143 -16.56 16.79 -6.21
CA SER A 143 -17.66 16.73 -5.24
C SER A 143 -17.17 17.06 -3.84
N SER A 144 -18.05 17.59 -3.00
CA SER A 144 -17.81 17.79 -1.58
C SER A 144 -17.99 16.48 -0.76
N GLY A 145 -17.61 16.50 0.51
CA GLY A 145 -17.92 15.42 1.46
C GLY A 145 -17.01 14.20 1.31
N PHE A 146 -15.71 14.42 1.10
CA PHE A 146 -14.69 13.41 1.33
C PHE A 146 -14.30 13.43 2.81
N ASP A 147 -14.87 12.53 3.60
CA ASP A 147 -14.51 12.37 5.01
C ASP A 147 -13.55 11.19 5.15
N PRO A 148 -12.29 11.41 5.56
CA PRO A 148 -11.32 10.34 5.73
C PRO A 148 -11.62 9.42 6.92
N VAL A 149 -12.50 9.85 7.86
CA VAL A 149 -12.95 8.99 8.95
C VAL A 149 -13.83 7.86 8.42
N ASP A 150 -14.70 8.16 7.47
CA ASP A 150 -15.57 7.17 6.85
C ASP A 150 -14.87 6.43 5.72
N ILE A 151 -14.17 7.15 4.85
CA ILE A 151 -13.51 6.62 3.65
C ILE A 151 -11.99 6.92 3.72
N PRO A 152 -11.19 6.01 4.26
CA PRO A 152 -9.76 6.24 4.47
C PRO A 152 -8.93 6.24 3.19
N ILE A 153 -9.45 5.68 2.07
CA ILE A 153 -8.71 5.52 0.82
C ILE A 153 -9.38 6.27 -0.31
N LEU A 154 -8.64 7.16 -0.98
CA LEU A 154 -8.94 7.57 -2.35
C LEU A 154 -8.03 6.80 -3.30
N TYR A 155 -8.59 6.28 -4.39
CA TYR A 155 -7.85 5.58 -5.44
C TYR A 155 -8.01 6.32 -6.76
N MET A 156 -6.91 6.76 -7.31
CA MET A 156 -6.84 7.49 -8.57
C MET A 156 -5.94 6.77 -9.56
N THR A 157 -6.47 6.43 -10.71
CA THR A 157 -5.76 5.69 -11.74
C THR A 157 -5.92 6.34 -13.10
N GLY A 158 -4.92 6.24 -13.95
CA GLY A 158 -4.94 6.80 -15.31
C GLY A 158 -3.68 6.51 -16.07
N ASP A 159 -3.65 6.94 -17.34
CA ASP A 159 -2.57 6.66 -18.27
C ASP A 159 -1.88 7.90 -18.78
N TYR A 160 -2.62 8.99 -18.94
CA TYR A 160 -2.17 10.19 -19.65
C TYR A 160 -2.03 11.40 -18.73
N ASP A 161 -1.55 12.47 -19.28
CA ASP A 161 -1.50 13.75 -18.60
C ASP A 161 -2.90 14.26 -18.22
N PHE A 162 -2.99 14.98 -17.12
CA PHE A 162 -4.22 15.57 -16.62
C PHE A 162 -3.93 16.84 -15.82
N THR A 163 -4.97 17.65 -15.63
CA THR A 163 -4.91 18.85 -14.80
C THR A 163 -6.06 18.84 -13.81
N LEU A 164 -5.77 19.05 -12.51
CA LEU A 164 -6.77 19.20 -11.47
C LEU A 164 -7.38 20.60 -11.51
N LYS A 165 -8.69 20.66 -11.38
CA LYS A 165 -9.44 21.90 -11.21
C LYS A 165 -9.22 22.47 -9.81
N PRO A 166 -9.38 23.78 -9.59
CA PRO A 166 -9.18 24.40 -8.27
C PRO A 166 -10.00 23.72 -7.15
N ALA A 167 -11.25 23.34 -7.42
CA ALA A 167 -12.10 22.63 -6.46
C ALA A 167 -11.55 21.24 -6.12
N GLU A 168 -10.98 20.51 -7.09
CA GLU A 168 -10.37 19.20 -6.88
C GLU A 168 -9.11 19.29 -6.04
N VAL A 169 -8.28 20.31 -6.27
CA VAL A 169 -7.08 20.61 -5.47
C VAL A 169 -7.46 20.88 -4.02
N GLU A 170 -8.49 21.69 -3.79
CA GLU A 170 -8.94 22.03 -2.44
C GLU A 170 -9.57 20.84 -1.71
N ASN A 171 -10.40 20.06 -2.40
CA ASN A 171 -10.99 18.84 -1.85
C ASN A 171 -9.91 17.84 -1.46
N LEU A 172 -8.90 17.65 -2.31
CA LEU A 172 -7.79 16.75 -2.05
C LEU A 172 -6.95 17.25 -0.86
N ARG A 173 -6.69 18.55 -0.77
CA ARG A 173 -5.98 19.15 0.38
C ARG A 173 -6.74 18.93 1.69
N LYS A 174 -8.05 19.18 1.72
CA LYS A 174 -8.89 18.96 2.90
C LYS A 174 -8.89 17.50 3.32
N TYR A 175 -9.09 16.61 2.37
CA TYR A 175 -9.11 15.18 2.63
C TYR A 175 -7.78 14.66 3.21
N LEU A 176 -6.66 15.04 2.61
CA LEU A 176 -5.33 14.61 3.07
C LEU A 176 -4.98 15.22 4.44
N ASN A 177 -5.33 16.49 4.69
CA ASN A 177 -5.14 17.11 6.00
C ASN A 177 -6.03 16.47 7.07
N GLY A 178 -7.21 16.00 6.71
CA GLY A 178 -8.13 15.27 7.60
C GLY A 178 -7.70 13.86 7.96
N GLY A 179 -6.59 13.35 7.41
CA GLY A 179 -6.08 12.02 7.74
C GLY A 179 -6.26 10.98 6.64
N GLY A 180 -6.92 11.30 5.53
CA GLY A 180 -7.11 10.38 4.40
C GLY A 180 -5.83 10.10 3.64
N THR A 181 -5.79 8.99 2.92
CA THR A 181 -4.67 8.59 2.05
C THR A 181 -5.16 8.43 0.62
N ILE A 182 -4.41 8.99 -0.33
CA ILE A 182 -4.65 8.75 -1.76
C ILE A 182 -3.60 7.82 -2.33
N ILE A 183 -4.06 6.86 -3.14
CA ILE A 183 -3.22 5.93 -3.89
C ILE A 183 -3.36 6.28 -5.37
N PHE A 184 -2.25 6.67 -5.99
CA PHE A 184 -2.13 6.90 -7.42
C PHE A 184 -1.54 5.67 -8.10
N ASN A 185 -2.15 5.20 -9.16
CA ASN A 185 -1.63 4.10 -9.96
C ASN A 185 -1.56 4.51 -11.44
N ALA A 186 -0.36 4.49 -12.01
CA ALA A 186 -0.19 4.61 -13.45
C ALA A 186 -0.72 3.32 -14.11
N ALA A 187 -1.97 3.32 -14.55
CA ALA A 187 -2.73 2.12 -14.89
C ALA A 187 -2.01 1.19 -15.88
N ARG A 188 -1.42 1.75 -16.94
CA ARG A 188 -0.61 1.04 -17.93
C ARG A 188 0.88 1.14 -17.67
N GLY A 189 1.30 1.76 -16.55
CA GLY A 189 2.71 1.96 -16.23
C GLY A 189 3.42 2.88 -17.21
N LEU A 190 2.71 3.88 -17.74
CA LEU A 190 3.26 4.97 -18.54
C LEU A 190 3.66 6.14 -17.64
N ASP A 191 4.76 6.81 -18.00
CA ASP A 191 5.31 7.89 -17.18
C ASP A 191 4.44 9.15 -17.16
N GLU A 192 3.63 9.39 -18.19
CA GLU A 192 2.81 10.58 -18.36
C GLU A 192 1.90 10.83 -17.15
N PHE A 193 1.20 9.80 -16.70
CA PHE A 193 0.35 9.91 -15.51
C PHE A 193 1.15 10.21 -14.23
N SER A 194 2.28 9.55 -14.03
CA SER A 194 3.13 9.76 -12.86
C SER A 194 3.73 11.17 -12.80
N LEU A 195 4.12 11.71 -13.96
CA LEU A 195 4.59 13.08 -14.10
C LEU A 195 3.47 14.08 -13.83
N ALA A 196 2.26 13.83 -14.35
CA ALA A 196 1.09 14.64 -14.08
C ALA A 196 0.74 14.64 -12.57
N VAL A 197 0.70 13.48 -11.92
CA VAL A 197 0.49 13.37 -10.46
C VAL A 197 1.49 14.22 -9.70
N THR A 198 2.77 14.12 -10.06
CA THR A 198 3.84 14.88 -9.37
C THR A 198 3.64 16.40 -9.55
N ARG A 199 3.25 16.82 -10.74
CA ARG A 199 2.96 18.24 -11.05
C ARG A 199 1.72 18.72 -10.29
N GLU A 200 0.64 17.99 -10.35
CA GLU A 200 -0.62 18.37 -9.74
C GLU A 200 -0.56 18.37 -8.21
N MET A 201 0.13 17.42 -7.60
CA MET A 201 0.32 17.39 -6.16
C MET A 201 1.15 18.56 -5.63
N ARG A 202 1.98 19.20 -6.44
CA ARG A 202 2.63 20.47 -6.07
C ARG A 202 1.65 21.63 -5.92
N LYS A 203 0.49 21.59 -6.59
CA LYS A 203 -0.59 22.58 -6.37
C LYS A 203 -1.26 22.35 -5.01
N VAL A 204 -1.35 21.08 -4.58
CA VAL A 204 -1.90 20.73 -3.27
C VAL A 204 -0.92 21.08 -2.15
N TYR A 205 0.35 20.71 -2.31
CA TYR A 205 1.43 20.94 -1.34
C TYR A 205 2.71 21.44 -2.03
N PRO A 206 2.87 22.76 -2.23
CA PRO A 206 4.03 23.31 -2.95
C PRO A 206 5.39 22.99 -2.33
N GLN A 207 5.41 22.75 -1.01
CA GLN A 207 6.64 22.49 -0.24
C GLN A 207 7.01 21.00 -0.13
N LYS A 208 6.16 20.11 -0.69
CA LYS A 208 6.36 18.67 -0.57
C LYS A 208 6.65 18.04 -1.92
N GLN A 209 7.34 16.94 -1.88
CA GLN A 209 7.66 16.14 -3.07
C GLN A 209 7.49 14.65 -2.79
N PHE A 210 7.31 13.88 -3.84
CA PHE A 210 7.32 12.43 -3.74
C PHE A 210 8.75 11.92 -3.51
N MET A 211 8.91 11.06 -2.50
CA MET A 211 10.15 10.38 -2.18
C MET A 211 9.96 8.89 -2.34
N ARG A 212 10.97 8.20 -2.89
CA ARG A 212 10.93 6.74 -3.00
C ARG A 212 10.92 6.10 -1.63
N LEU A 213 10.00 5.17 -1.40
CA LEU A 213 9.93 4.43 -0.14
C LEU A 213 11.07 3.40 -0.05
N PRO A 214 11.75 3.30 1.09
CA PRO A 214 12.71 2.25 1.36
C PRO A 214 12.00 0.91 1.56
N LEU A 215 12.70 -0.21 1.32
CA LEU A 215 12.10 -1.56 1.35
C LEU A 215 11.68 -2.04 2.75
N ASP A 216 12.14 -1.40 3.80
CA ASP A 216 11.72 -1.63 5.18
C ASP A 216 10.46 -0.86 5.57
N HIS A 217 9.96 0.02 4.69
CA HIS A 217 8.72 0.76 4.94
C HIS A 217 7.54 -0.19 5.19
N PRO A 218 6.65 0.12 6.17
CA PRO A 218 5.53 -0.74 6.56
C PRO A 218 4.62 -1.18 5.41
N VAL A 219 4.45 -0.39 4.34
CA VAL A 219 3.64 -0.76 3.17
C VAL A 219 4.10 -2.06 2.53
N PHE A 220 5.41 -2.37 2.57
CA PHE A 220 5.95 -3.62 1.99
C PHE A 220 5.84 -4.83 2.93
N ASN A 221 5.32 -4.63 4.14
CA ASN A 221 5.19 -5.65 5.16
C ASN A 221 3.79 -5.68 5.81
N ALA A 222 2.84 -4.89 5.34
CA ALA A 222 1.54 -4.69 6.00
C ALA A 222 0.72 -6.00 6.12
N ARG A 223 0.73 -6.84 5.09
CA ARG A 223 0.13 -8.19 5.08
C ARG A 223 1.12 -9.23 4.57
N TYR A 224 1.85 -8.91 3.52
CA TYR A 224 2.83 -9.78 2.87
C TYR A 224 4.19 -9.10 2.91
N ARG A 225 5.23 -9.85 3.20
CA ARG A 225 6.60 -9.35 3.05
C ARG A 225 6.99 -9.34 1.57
N ILE A 226 7.13 -8.14 1.00
CA ILE A 226 7.40 -7.94 -0.43
C ILE A 226 8.77 -7.29 -0.58
N GLN A 227 9.73 -8.06 -1.04
CA GLN A 227 11.08 -7.57 -1.36
C GLN A 227 11.31 -7.44 -2.86
N GLN A 228 10.57 -8.23 -3.65
CA GLN A 228 10.63 -8.23 -5.10
C GLN A 228 9.24 -8.37 -5.70
N VAL A 229 9.05 -7.78 -6.86
CA VAL A 229 7.85 -7.91 -7.68
C VAL A 229 8.22 -8.40 -9.07
N MET A 230 7.33 -9.14 -9.69
CA MET A 230 7.46 -9.55 -11.08
C MET A 230 7.02 -8.39 -11.97
N THR A 231 7.91 -7.89 -12.78
CA THR A 231 7.68 -6.75 -13.67
C THR A 231 7.76 -7.19 -15.12
N LEU A 232 6.85 -6.68 -15.94
CA LEU A 232 6.80 -6.86 -17.39
C LEU A 232 7.05 -5.51 -18.06
N VAL A 233 8.07 -5.41 -18.89
CA VAL A 233 8.40 -4.23 -19.72
C VAL A 233 8.76 -4.71 -21.11
N ASN A 234 8.12 -4.14 -22.14
CA ASN A 234 8.38 -4.50 -23.54
C ASN A 234 8.34 -6.02 -23.82
N GLY A 235 7.42 -6.73 -23.17
CA GLY A 235 7.28 -8.19 -23.31
C GLY A 235 8.30 -9.01 -22.51
N VAL A 236 9.25 -8.41 -21.84
CA VAL A 236 10.24 -9.09 -21.01
C VAL A 236 9.84 -9.05 -19.55
N GLN A 237 9.81 -10.23 -18.92
CA GLN A 237 9.46 -10.40 -17.51
C GLN A 237 10.71 -10.58 -16.66
N PHE A 238 10.82 -9.82 -15.57
CA PHE A 238 11.94 -9.92 -14.64
C PHE A 238 11.51 -9.54 -13.21
N GLN A 239 12.32 -9.94 -12.24
CA GLN A 239 12.12 -9.56 -10.85
C GLN A 239 12.92 -8.30 -10.53
N GLN A 240 12.29 -7.39 -9.79
CA GLN A 240 12.96 -6.19 -9.25
C GLN A 240 12.33 -5.79 -7.91
N PRO A 241 13.02 -4.98 -7.09
CA PRO A 241 12.41 -4.39 -5.91
C PRO A 241 11.17 -3.57 -6.28
N PRO A 242 10.12 -3.58 -5.44
CA PRO A 242 8.94 -2.74 -5.67
C PRO A 242 9.32 -1.27 -5.64
N GLU A 243 8.63 -0.49 -6.47
CA GLU A 243 8.84 0.94 -6.60
C GLU A 243 7.54 1.66 -6.25
N ILE A 244 7.54 2.33 -5.11
CA ILE A 244 6.45 3.19 -4.62
C ILE A 244 7.09 4.50 -4.14
N TYR A 245 6.44 5.60 -4.44
CA TYR A 245 6.81 6.92 -3.92
C TYR A 245 5.74 7.39 -2.95
N SER A 246 6.14 8.09 -1.90
CA SER A 246 5.22 8.72 -0.95
C SER A 246 5.42 10.22 -0.87
N MET A 247 4.35 10.90 -0.56
CA MET A 247 4.36 12.26 -0.07
C MET A 247 3.76 12.25 1.34
N ASP A 248 4.58 12.63 2.33
CA ASP A 248 4.23 12.44 3.72
C ASP A 248 3.64 13.71 4.34
N ILE A 249 2.64 13.54 5.22
CA ILE A 249 2.11 14.58 6.10
C ILE A 249 2.31 14.11 7.53
N GLY A 250 3.20 14.82 8.26
CA GLY A 250 3.70 14.30 9.54
C GLY A 250 4.50 13.02 9.32
N THR A 251 4.15 11.98 10.05
CA THR A 251 4.77 10.64 9.95
C THR A 251 4.01 9.67 9.05
N ARG A 252 2.95 10.14 8.39
CA ARG A 252 2.05 9.32 7.58
C ARG A 252 2.31 9.52 6.09
N ALA A 253 2.41 8.43 5.33
CA ALA A 253 2.38 8.47 3.88
C ALA A 253 0.95 8.83 3.42
N ALA A 254 0.71 10.12 3.18
CA ALA A 254 -0.60 10.64 2.82
C ALA A 254 -0.95 10.43 1.33
N ALA A 255 0.05 10.43 0.47
CA ALA A 255 -0.12 10.11 -0.94
C ALA A 255 0.91 9.06 -1.36
N LEU A 256 0.44 8.00 -1.98
CA LEU A 256 1.26 6.90 -2.49
C LEU A 256 1.16 6.88 -4.01
N LEU A 257 2.28 6.91 -4.70
CA LEU A 257 2.35 6.82 -6.17
C LEU A 257 3.04 5.51 -6.56
N VAL A 258 2.31 4.69 -7.32
CA VAL A 258 2.80 3.43 -7.90
C VAL A 258 2.95 3.62 -9.41
N PRO A 259 4.18 3.83 -9.92
CA PRO A 259 4.42 4.04 -11.35
C PRO A 259 4.28 2.77 -12.18
N GLY A 260 4.44 1.59 -11.56
CA GLY A 260 4.18 0.31 -12.21
C GLY A 260 2.70 -0.02 -12.29
N GLY A 261 2.17 -0.30 -13.49
CA GLY A 261 0.76 -0.60 -13.69
C GLY A 261 0.29 -1.86 -12.95
N LEU A 262 -0.69 -1.70 -12.07
CA LEU A 262 -1.32 -2.79 -11.32
C LEU A 262 -2.70 -3.17 -11.91
N GLY A 263 -3.37 -2.19 -12.54
CA GLY A 263 -4.75 -2.32 -12.98
C GLY A 263 -4.99 -3.46 -13.98
N ALA A 264 -4.04 -3.74 -14.87
CA ALA A 264 -4.14 -4.85 -15.82
C ALA A 264 -4.16 -6.22 -15.11
N ALA A 265 -3.29 -6.42 -14.11
CA ALA A 265 -3.24 -7.64 -13.32
C ALA A 265 -4.54 -7.86 -12.53
N TRP A 266 -5.05 -6.82 -11.88
CA TRP A 266 -6.28 -6.91 -11.10
C TRP A 266 -7.53 -7.10 -11.97
N SER A 267 -7.62 -6.38 -13.08
CA SER A 267 -8.76 -6.50 -14.00
C SER A 267 -8.73 -7.78 -14.85
N GLY A 268 -7.57 -8.44 -14.97
CA GLY A 268 -7.36 -9.55 -15.90
C GLY A 268 -7.29 -9.10 -17.36
N ALA A 269 -6.99 -7.82 -17.58
CA ALA A 269 -6.84 -7.24 -18.91
C ALA A 269 -5.46 -7.52 -19.50
N LYS A 270 -5.33 -7.34 -20.81
CA LYS A 270 -4.03 -7.44 -21.50
C LYS A 270 -3.10 -6.30 -21.05
N TYR A 271 -1.83 -6.63 -20.87
CA TYR A 271 -0.78 -5.65 -20.59
C TYR A 271 -0.50 -4.76 -21.79
N HIS A 272 -0.33 -3.47 -21.54
CA HIS A 272 0.05 -2.53 -22.59
C HIS A 272 1.52 -2.78 -23.00
N PRO A 273 1.82 -2.92 -24.31
CA PRO A 273 3.16 -3.33 -24.75
C PRO A 273 4.28 -2.36 -24.36
N ALA A 274 4.01 -1.05 -24.35
CA ALA A 274 4.97 -0.01 -23.98
C ALA A 274 4.98 0.32 -22.48
N GLY A 275 4.15 -0.34 -21.69
CA GLY A 275 4.01 -0.04 -20.25
C GLY A 275 4.95 -0.86 -19.38
N LYS A 276 5.17 -0.36 -18.17
CA LYS A 276 5.83 -1.08 -17.08
C LYS A 276 4.77 -1.64 -16.15
N HIS A 277 4.55 -2.95 -16.16
CA HIS A 277 3.49 -3.58 -15.39
C HIS A 277 4.05 -4.45 -14.26
N ILE A 278 3.42 -4.39 -13.10
CA ILE A 278 3.61 -5.39 -12.05
C ILE A 278 2.60 -6.50 -12.31
N THR A 279 3.06 -7.76 -12.35
CA THR A 279 2.29 -8.88 -12.87
C THR A 279 2.06 -10.00 -11.86
N GLY A 280 1.10 -10.85 -12.17
CA GLY A 280 0.82 -12.07 -11.42
C GLY A 280 0.48 -11.85 -9.95
N GLU A 281 0.83 -12.80 -9.11
CA GLU A 281 0.55 -12.79 -7.68
C GLU A 281 1.21 -11.60 -6.95
N THR A 282 2.33 -11.11 -7.46
CA THR A 282 3.03 -9.97 -6.84
C THR A 282 2.23 -8.67 -6.93
N ALA A 283 1.46 -8.48 -8.01
CA ALA A 283 0.56 -7.34 -8.16
C ALA A 283 -0.60 -7.39 -7.14
N TRP A 284 -1.15 -8.58 -6.91
CA TRP A 284 -2.21 -8.79 -5.92
C TRP A 284 -1.70 -8.54 -4.49
N ARG A 285 -0.54 -9.12 -4.13
CA ARG A 285 0.07 -8.91 -2.81
C ARG A 285 0.37 -7.44 -2.55
N LEU A 286 0.89 -6.73 -3.54
CA LEU A 286 1.18 -5.31 -3.40
C LEU A 286 -0.09 -4.49 -3.22
N GLY A 287 -1.15 -4.77 -3.99
CA GLY A 287 -2.44 -4.12 -3.83
C GLY A 287 -3.06 -4.35 -2.45
N VAL A 288 -3.07 -5.59 -1.98
CA VAL A 288 -3.58 -5.91 -0.62
C VAL A 288 -2.74 -5.22 0.46
N ASN A 289 -1.42 -5.14 0.29
CA ASN A 289 -0.56 -4.42 1.22
C ASN A 289 -0.86 -2.92 1.27
N LEU A 290 -1.15 -2.29 0.11
CA LEU A 290 -1.55 -0.87 0.07
C LEU A 290 -2.84 -0.65 0.87
N VAL A 291 -3.85 -1.50 0.67
CA VAL A 291 -5.12 -1.43 1.42
C VAL A 291 -4.87 -1.66 2.91
N ALA A 292 -4.16 -2.74 3.27
CA ALA A 292 -3.86 -3.09 4.66
C ALA A 292 -3.08 -1.99 5.40
N TYR A 293 -2.10 -1.38 4.72
CA TYR A 293 -1.31 -0.29 5.28
C TYR A 293 -2.17 0.92 5.63
N VAL A 294 -3.05 1.34 4.72
CA VAL A 294 -3.91 2.51 4.96
C VAL A 294 -4.93 2.22 6.06
N LEU A 295 -5.60 1.05 6.01
CA LEU A 295 -6.56 0.66 7.04
C LEU A 295 -5.90 0.58 8.42
N GLY A 296 -4.74 -0.09 8.53
CA GLY A 296 -4.00 -0.19 9.77
C GLY A 296 -3.54 1.16 10.31
N SER A 297 -3.10 2.08 9.45
CA SER A 297 -2.73 3.44 9.83
C SER A 297 -3.93 4.24 10.35
N THR A 298 -5.10 4.08 9.73
CA THR A 298 -6.34 4.74 10.14
C THR A 298 -6.83 4.20 11.48
N GLU A 299 -6.84 2.89 11.68
CA GLU A 299 -7.23 2.27 12.95
C GLU A 299 -6.28 2.66 14.09
N TYR A 300 -4.99 2.69 13.83
CA TYR A 300 -4.01 3.17 14.81
C TYR A 300 -4.22 4.63 15.18
N GLY A 301 -4.52 5.49 14.20
CA GLY A 301 -4.87 6.89 14.45
C GLY A 301 -6.15 7.03 15.30
N ARG A 302 -7.19 6.26 15.02
CA ARG A 302 -8.41 6.22 15.83
C ARG A 302 -8.16 5.75 17.25
N PHE A 303 -7.35 4.71 17.41
CA PHE A 303 -6.96 4.19 18.72
C PHE A 303 -6.24 5.26 19.56
N LEU A 304 -5.28 5.98 18.97
CA LEU A 304 -4.59 7.06 19.65
C LEU A 304 -5.54 8.21 20.03
N ALA A 305 -6.45 8.59 19.15
CA ALA A 305 -7.43 9.64 19.41
C ALA A 305 -8.39 9.28 20.58
N GLN A 306 -8.70 8.00 20.77
CA GLN A 306 -9.52 7.53 21.89
C GLN A 306 -8.75 7.54 23.22
N GLN A 307 -7.44 7.24 23.18
CA GLN A 307 -6.62 7.18 24.40
C GLN A 307 -6.22 8.57 24.93
N PHE A 308 -6.14 9.55 24.04
CA PHE A 308 -5.73 10.90 24.39
C PHE A 308 -6.78 11.91 23.93
N PRO A 309 -7.92 12.02 24.63
CA PRO A 309 -8.87 13.09 24.32
C PRO A 309 -8.18 14.44 24.56
N LEU A 310 -7.78 15.08 23.48
CA LEU A 310 -7.10 16.38 23.51
C LEU A 310 -8.00 17.52 24.00
N TYR A 311 -9.30 17.22 24.29
CA TYR A 311 -10.26 18.27 24.62
C TYR A 311 -11.46 17.76 25.40
N ASP A 312 -11.69 18.24 26.59
CA ASP A 312 -12.86 17.90 27.42
C ASP A 312 -14.04 18.86 27.25
N GLY A 313 -14.06 19.72 26.29
CA GLY A 313 -15.20 20.58 25.94
C GLY A 313 -15.64 21.58 27.00
N GLN A 314 -15.05 21.58 28.19
CA GLN A 314 -15.49 22.42 29.32
C GLN A 314 -14.74 23.75 29.46
N SER A 315 -13.73 24.01 28.65
CA SER A 315 -13.01 25.28 28.72
C SER A 315 -13.86 26.42 28.15
N LYS A 316 -14.22 27.35 29.00
CA LYS A 316 -14.88 28.60 28.63
C LYS A 316 -14.06 29.36 27.57
N PRO A 317 -14.72 30.00 26.57
CA PRO A 317 -14.02 30.88 25.65
C PRO A 317 -13.44 32.07 26.44
N GLY A 318 -12.14 32.18 26.48
CA GLY A 318 -11.39 33.27 27.11
C GLY A 318 -9.92 33.09 26.75
N ASP A 319 -9.10 34.11 27.01
CA ASP A 319 -7.67 34.18 26.69
C ASP A 319 -6.83 33.11 27.41
N VAL A 320 -7.07 31.84 27.06
CA VAL A 320 -6.34 30.72 27.64
C VAL A 320 -5.34 30.19 26.61
N PHE A 321 -4.08 30.33 26.95
CA PHE A 321 -3.00 29.67 26.22
C PHE A 321 -3.17 28.16 26.38
N ARG A 322 -3.37 27.46 25.26
CA ARG A 322 -3.53 26.01 25.23
C ARG A 322 -2.24 25.34 24.77
N HIS A 323 -1.71 24.46 25.59
CA HIS A 323 -0.59 23.61 25.23
C HIS A 323 -0.96 22.15 25.47
N ALA A 324 -0.43 21.26 24.66
CA ALA A 324 -0.51 19.83 24.88
C ALA A 324 0.88 19.32 25.28
N THR A 325 0.94 18.57 26.36
CA THR A 325 2.15 17.86 26.76
C THR A 325 2.08 16.44 26.21
N VAL A 326 3.08 16.05 25.43
CA VAL A 326 3.18 14.69 24.93
C VAL A 326 3.80 13.84 26.04
N MET A 327 3.00 12.90 26.57
CA MET A 327 3.51 11.89 27.51
C MET A 327 4.14 10.74 26.73
N TYR A 328 5.33 10.33 27.09
CA TYR A 328 6.03 9.18 26.53
C TYR A 328 6.63 8.36 27.67
N ARG A 329 7.06 7.13 27.38
CA ARG A 329 7.75 6.31 28.38
C ARG A 329 9.19 6.83 28.57
N GLY A 330 9.40 7.62 29.61
CA GLY A 330 10.67 8.26 29.95
C GLY A 330 10.47 9.43 30.90
N SER A 331 11.55 10.13 31.27
CA SER A 331 11.46 11.37 32.06
C SER A 331 10.96 12.50 31.14
N TRP A 332 9.89 13.16 31.55
CA TRP A 332 9.23 14.24 30.82
C TRP A 332 8.86 15.45 31.71
N ASP A 333 9.34 15.47 32.95
CA ASP A 333 9.17 16.48 34.00
C ASP A 333 10.30 17.51 33.93
#